data_3cbcfe9480c877ca2beacf795cb057c9
#
_entry.id   3cbcfe9480c877ca2beacf795cb057c9
#
_cell.length_a   1.000
_cell.length_b   1.000
_cell.length_c   1.000
_cell.angle_alpha   90.00
_cell.angle_beta   90.00
_cell.angle_gamma   90.00
#
_symmetry.space_group_name_H-M   'P 1'
#
loop_
_entity.id
_entity.type
_entity.pdbx_description
1 polymer ?
#
loop_
_entity_poly.entity_id
_entity_poly.type
_entity_poly.pdbx_seq_one_letter_code
_entity_poly.pdbx_strand_id
1 'polypeptide(L)'
;MNKLLFRKKVRHATQLQISPYPSFLKRGNQIVPVRQRAWRPIFPLCQRGTEGNFLHAAMRCAITFFILATPLLVSNSVNAQEPLRAGTIFSATQAPLWSAKEGRYFEKYGIKNLEVIQFSGGQPVTRALIGGDIQISTTGGAAVVNARLKGADTVIIARTVGVFPYTLYVGKDIREPSELKGKKLAVSTVGGSGYVAAQYALRKLGLDPDKDVTMLQVGDFGSRLAALAAGTVQATLLLPPFTLRAKELGLRPLYDLVGSGIQYPINQITTRQSFIKSQRDTVKNFMRAFVAGLARFRTDRDFGMRVLGKNLRETDGKILSETYDFWLKVFPRVPTPGPEDATVFLEFMQVKEQRDWRDFVDTSVMDELEREGFVASVYK
;
A
#
# COMPACT_ATOMS: atom_id res chain seq x y z
N MET A 1 -14.42 58.92 21.64
CA MET A 1 -13.85 60.03 20.84
C MET A 1 -12.94 59.40 19.78
N ASN A 2 -13.28 59.69 18.53
CA ASN A 2 -12.58 59.51 17.24
C ASN A 2 -12.05 58.10 16.90
N LYS A 3 -12.69 57.38 15.98
CA LYS A 3 -12.99 57.53 14.52
C LYS A 3 -11.82 57.98 13.67
N LEU A 4 -11.40 57.07 12.76
CA LEU A 4 -11.19 57.30 11.31
C LEU A 4 -10.36 56.12 10.76
N LEU A 5 -10.96 55.21 9.96
CA LEU A 5 -11.08 55.24 8.50
C LEU A 5 -9.73 55.22 7.75
N PHE A 6 -9.41 54.09 7.09
CA PHE A 6 -9.08 54.16 5.66
C PHE A 6 -9.38 52.86 4.93
N ARG A 7 -10.35 52.94 4.03
CA ARG A 7 -10.58 52.03 2.90
C ARG A 7 -9.57 52.27 1.80
N LYS A 8 -9.10 51.22 1.14
CA LYS A 8 -8.90 51.19 -0.33
C LYS A 8 -8.51 49.75 -0.75
N LYS A 9 -9.41 49.19 -1.45
CA LYS A 9 -9.54 48.92 -2.89
C LYS A 9 -8.97 47.58 -3.31
N VAL A 10 -9.92 46.71 -3.58
CA VAL A 10 -9.91 45.54 -4.45
C VAL A 10 -9.52 45.92 -5.87
N ARG A 11 -8.71 45.08 -6.54
CA ARG A 11 -8.99 44.67 -7.95
C ARG A 11 -7.98 43.57 -8.41
N HIS A 12 -8.58 42.46 -8.85
CA HIS A 12 -8.24 41.65 -10.03
C HIS A 12 -6.82 41.04 -10.06
N ALA A 13 -6.59 39.81 -10.44
CA ALA A 13 -7.27 38.97 -11.42
C ALA A 13 -6.80 37.51 -11.23
N THR A 14 -7.74 36.64 -11.44
CA THR A 14 -7.59 35.23 -11.77
C THR A 14 -6.62 35.03 -12.94
N GLN A 15 -5.59 34.20 -12.76
CA GLN A 15 -5.00 33.51 -13.89
C GLN A 15 -4.46 32.15 -13.40
N LEU A 16 -5.20 31.12 -13.76
CA LEU A 16 -4.74 29.75 -13.83
C LEU A 16 -3.60 29.67 -14.85
N GLN A 17 -2.37 29.52 -14.39
CA GLN A 17 -1.27 29.10 -15.26
C GLN A 17 -1.17 27.58 -15.22
N ILE A 18 -1.70 26.95 -16.26
CA ILE A 18 -1.39 25.57 -16.62
C ILE A 18 0.04 25.59 -17.19
N SER A 19 0.97 24.97 -16.46
CA SER A 19 2.34 24.77 -16.97
C SER A 19 2.37 23.51 -17.81
N PRO A 20 2.76 23.58 -19.10
CA PRO A 20 2.97 22.38 -19.90
C PRO A 20 4.40 21.89 -19.69
N TYR A 21 4.56 20.74 -19.01
CA TYR A 21 5.82 20.00 -19.06
C TYR A 21 5.90 19.19 -20.36
N PRO A 22 6.93 19.37 -21.18
CA PRO A 22 7.17 18.49 -22.32
C PRO A 22 7.78 17.17 -21.82
N SER A 23 7.23 16.07 -22.33
CA SER A 23 7.75 14.72 -22.10
C SER A 23 9.11 14.55 -22.81
N PHE A 24 10.15 14.21 -22.05
CA PHE A 24 11.46 13.87 -22.60
C PHE A 24 11.71 12.37 -22.49
N LEU A 25 12.05 11.75 -23.62
CA LEU A 25 12.57 10.38 -23.67
C LEU A 25 14.11 10.44 -23.75
N LYS A 26 14.79 9.82 -22.78
CA LYS A 26 16.26 9.67 -22.80
C LYS A 26 16.65 8.45 -23.64
N ARG A 27 17.41 8.70 -24.70
CA ARG A 27 18.20 7.68 -25.41
C ARG A 27 19.60 8.24 -25.63
N GLY A 28 20.57 7.72 -24.87
CA GLY A 28 21.97 8.16 -24.99
C GLY A 28 22.20 9.61 -24.50
N ASN A 29 23.44 10.08 -24.57
CA ASN A 29 23.89 11.38 -24.05
C ASN A 29 23.49 12.61 -24.89
N GLN A 30 22.44 12.55 -25.71
CA GLN A 30 21.93 13.73 -26.45
C GLN A 30 20.41 13.86 -26.28
N ILE A 31 19.97 15.11 -26.06
CA ILE A 31 18.57 15.50 -25.97
C ILE A 31 18.10 15.92 -27.36
N VAL A 32 17.11 15.20 -27.92
CA VAL A 32 16.51 15.53 -29.22
C VAL A 32 15.03 15.89 -29.03
N PRO A 33 14.54 17.02 -29.52
CA PRO A 33 13.14 17.40 -29.43
C PRO A 33 12.26 16.59 -30.40
N VAL A 34 11.15 16.06 -29.91
CA VAL A 34 10.16 15.37 -30.75
C VAL A 34 9.32 16.39 -31.50
N ARG A 35 9.46 16.42 -32.84
CA ARG A 35 8.56 17.20 -33.71
C ARG A 35 7.18 16.54 -33.74
N GLN A 36 6.18 17.26 -33.31
CA GLN A 36 4.77 16.91 -33.53
C GLN A 36 4.47 17.07 -35.05
N ARG A 37 4.12 15.96 -35.71
CA ARG A 37 3.52 16.00 -37.04
C ARG A 37 2.06 16.39 -36.91
N ALA A 38 1.73 17.55 -37.42
CA ALA A 38 0.36 18.01 -37.58
C ALA A 38 -0.36 17.12 -38.62
N TRP A 39 -1.46 16.55 -38.23
CA TRP A 39 -2.41 15.91 -39.15
C TRP A 39 -3.16 16.98 -39.92
N ARG A 40 -2.99 17.02 -41.23
CA ARG A 40 -3.82 17.79 -42.16
C ARG A 40 -4.98 16.88 -42.60
N PRO A 41 -6.23 17.31 -42.54
CA PRO A 41 -7.32 16.59 -43.17
C PRO A 41 -7.29 16.87 -44.68
N ILE A 42 -7.26 15.81 -45.48
CA ILE A 42 -7.41 15.85 -46.94
C ILE A 42 -8.91 15.82 -47.23
N PHE A 43 -9.47 16.96 -47.57
CA PHE A 43 -10.74 17.04 -48.28
C PHE A 43 -10.47 17.52 -49.68
N PRO A 44 -10.85 16.78 -50.73
CA PRO A 44 -10.90 17.33 -52.07
C PRO A 44 -12.21 18.09 -52.30
N LEU A 45 -12.07 19.33 -52.77
CA LEU A 45 -13.13 20.17 -53.30
C LEU A 45 -13.77 19.50 -54.51
N CYS A 46 -15.07 19.27 -54.46
CA CYS A 46 -15.87 18.89 -55.63
C CYS A 46 -16.44 20.16 -56.26
N GLN A 47 -15.96 20.54 -57.42
CA GLN A 47 -16.51 21.60 -58.26
C GLN A 47 -17.81 21.12 -58.93
N ARG A 48 -18.75 22.03 -59.07
CA ARG A 48 -20.04 21.90 -59.79
C ARG A 48 -19.82 21.63 -61.27
N GLY A 49 -20.57 20.66 -61.76
CA GLY A 49 -20.83 20.48 -63.22
C GLY A 49 -22.17 19.78 -63.38
N THR A 50 -22.98 20.37 -64.18
CA THR A 50 -24.37 20.09 -64.50
C THR A 50 -24.59 18.78 -65.29
N GLU A 51 -25.83 18.26 -65.16
CA GLU A 51 -26.58 17.37 -66.04
C GLU A 51 -26.58 15.86 -65.79
N GLY A 52 -27.77 15.38 -65.53
CA GLY A 52 -28.41 14.26 -66.25
C GLY A 52 -28.59 12.92 -65.55
N ASN A 53 -29.73 12.71 -64.98
CA ASN A 53 -30.56 11.49 -65.00
C ASN A 53 -29.92 10.08 -65.26
N PHE A 54 -28.90 9.67 -64.55
CA PHE A 54 -28.45 8.27 -64.57
C PHE A 54 -28.19 7.64 -63.20
N LEU A 55 -28.48 8.34 -62.11
CA LEU A 55 -28.07 7.91 -60.75
C LEU A 55 -29.11 7.12 -59.99
N HIS A 56 -30.33 6.93 -60.50
CA HIS A 56 -31.37 6.22 -59.73
C HIS A 56 -31.42 4.71 -59.94
N ALA A 57 -30.81 4.18 -60.98
CA ALA A 57 -30.81 2.73 -61.21
C ALA A 57 -29.65 1.98 -60.54
N ALA A 58 -28.47 2.63 -60.39
CA ALA A 58 -27.29 2.03 -59.76
C ALA A 58 -27.38 1.99 -58.19
N MET A 59 -28.15 2.91 -57.59
CA MET A 59 -28.23 3.04 -56.14
C MET A 59 -29.18 2.04 -55.48
N ARG A 60 -30.09 1.41 -56.25
CA ARG A 60 -31.00 0.38 -55.73
C ARG A 60 -30.39 -1.01 -55.71
N CYS A 61 -29.39 -1.34 -56.54
CA CYS A 61 -28.68 -2.62 -56.47
C CYS A 61 -27.56 -2.69 -55.41
N ALA A 62 -26.97 -1.55 -55.06
CA ALA A 62 -25.87 -1.51 -54.06
C ALA A 62 -26.37 -1.61 -52.62
N ILE A 63 -27.60 -1.17 -52.32
CA ILE A 63 -28.16 -1.20 -50.97
C ILE A 63 -28.67 -2.62 -50.60
N THR A 64 -29.09 -3.42 -51.57
CA THR A 64 -29.60 -4.79 -51.32
C THR A 64 -28.48 -5.81 -51.12
N PHE A 65 -27.26 -5.55 -51.61
CA PHE A 65 -26.12 -6.45 -51.45
C PHE A 65 -25.29 -6.16 -50.17
N PHE A 66 -25.50 -5.00 -49.53
CA PHE A 66 -24.76 -4.65 -48.30
C PHE A 66 -25.45 -5.13 -47.02
N ILE A 67 -26.71 -5.58 -47.10
CA ILE A 67 -27.49 -6.07 -45.94
C ILE A 67 -27.32 -7.59 -45.69
N LEU A 68 -26.77 -8.35 -46.68
CA LEU A 68 -26.61 -9.80 -46.57
C LEU A 68 -25.20 -10.29 -46.28
N ALA A 69 -24.21 -9.37 -46.08
CA ALA A 69 -22.84 -9.73 -45.82
C ALA A 69 -22.30 -8.99 -44.58
N THR A 70 -23.13 -8.80 -43.54
CA THR A 70 -22.58 -8.60 -42.19
C THR A 70 -22.34 -9.98 -41.58
N PRO A 71 -21.08 -10.52 -41.64
CA PRO A 71 -20.75 -11.61 -40.74
C PRO A 71 -21.00 -11.09 -39.34
N LEU A 72 -21.73 -11.84 -38.54
CA LEU A 72 -21.75 -11.75 -37.11
C LEU A 72 -20.30 -11.81 -36.60
N LEU A 73 -19.61 -10.70 -36.63
CA LEU A 73 -18.51 -10.40 -35.71
C LEU A 73 -19.18 -10.29 -34.32
N VAL A 74 -19.62 -11.43 -33.78
CA VAL A 74 -19.71 -11.59 -32.35
C VAL A 74 -18.28 -11.39 -31.89
N SER A 75 -17.95 -10.14 -31.63
CA SER A 75 -16.80 -9.81 -30.82
C SER A 75 -17.03 -10.54 -29.51
N ASN A 76 -16.47 -11.76 -29.38
CA ASN A 76 -16.16 -12.31 -28.08
C ASN A 76 -15.23 -11.29 -27.46
N SER A 77 -15.80 -10.25 -26.86
CA SER A 77 -15.12 -9.47 -25.84
C SER A 77 -14.73 -10.50 -24.80
N VAL A 78 -13.52 -11.06 -24.92
CA VAL A 78 -12.85 -11.70 -23.81
C VAL A 78 -12.88 -10.59 -22.75
N ASN A 79 -13.84 -10.71 -21.84
CA ASN A 79 -13.90 -9.89 -20.65
C ASN A 79 -12.63 -10.24 -19.89
N ALA A 80 -11.53 -9.59 -20.24
CA ALA A 80 -10.32 -9.62 -19.47
C ALA A 80 -10.72 -8.99 -18.14
N GLN A 81 -11.05 -9.84 -17.18
CA GLN A 81 -11.41 -9.41 -15.83
C GLN A 81 -10.27 -8.50 -15.34
N GLU A 82 -10.59 -7.26 -15.05
CA GLU A 82 -9.59 -6.31 -14.54
C GLU A 82 -8.83 -6.95 -13.37
N PRO A 83 -7.52 -6.73 -13.28
CA PRO A 83 -6.73 -7.32 -12.22
C PRO A 83 -7.20 -6.80 -10.86
N LEU A 84 -7.32 -7.70 -9.89
CA LEU A 84 -7.45 -7.31 -8.50
C LEU A 84 -6.11 -6.72 -8.07
N ARG A 85 -6.08 -5.45 -7.65
CA ARG A 85 -4.87 -4.76 -7.23
C ARG A 85 -4.77 -4.73 -5.71
N ALA A 86 -3.67 -5.25 -5.18
CA ALA A 86 -3.36 -5.21 -3.74
C ALA A 86 -2.14 -4.31 -3.50
N GLY A 87 -2.31 -3.29 -2.66
CA GLY A 87 -1.23 -2.39 -2.26
C GLY A 87 -0.49 -2.91 -1.03
N THR A 88 0.84 -2.82 -1.04
CA THR A 88 1.69 -3.31 0.03
C THR A 88 2.94 -2.45 0.22
N ILE A 89 3.72 -2.74 1.25
CA ILE A 89 5.05 -2.15 1.49
C ILE A 89 6.12 -3.25 1.42
N PHE A 90 7.36 -2.88 1.16
CA PHE A 90 8.48 -3.82 1.22
C PHE A 90 8.86 -4.12 2.68
N SER A 91 8.37 -5.25 3.19
CA SER A 91 8.59 -5.68 4.58
C SER A 91 8.32 -7.17 4.74
N ALA A 92 9.03 -7.85 5.62
CA ALA A 92 8.78 -9.25 5.98
C ALA A 92 7.38 -9.48 6.61
N THR A 93 6.69 -8.42 7.05
CA THR A 93 5.28 -8.49 7.46
C THR A 93 4.36 -9.01 6.34
N GLN A 94 4.84 -8.97 5.09
CA GLN A 94 4.11 -9.43 3.91
C GLN A 94 4.33 -10.91 3.59
N ALA A 95 5.10 -11.63 4.40
CA ALA A 95 5.39 -13.04 4.13
C ALA A 95 4.12 -13.91 3.93
N PRO A 96 3.00 -13.72 4.65
CA PRO A 96 1.76 -14.45 4.35
C PRO A 96 1.19 -14.15 2.96
N LEU A 97 1.22 -12.89 2.51
CA LEU A 97 0.77 -12.50 1.17
C LEU A 97 1.68 -13.11 0.09
N TRP A 98 2.99 -13.04 0.30
CA TRP A 98 3.97 -13.66 -0.61
C TRP A 98 3.78 -15.18 -0.67
N SER A 99 3.56 -15.82 0.49
CA SER A 99 3.27 -17.26 0.58
C SER A 99 1.99 -17.63 -0.17
N ALA A 100 0.96 -16.79 -0.07
CA ALA A 100 -0.28 -17.00 -0.83
C ALA A 100 -0.04 -16.93 -2.34
N LYS A 101 0.78 -15.98 -2.79
CA LYS A 101 1.14 -15.82 -4.21
C LYS A 101 2.03 -16.95 -4.70
N GLU A 102 3.13 -17.26 -4.00
CA GLU A 102 4.08 -18.31 -4.38
C GLU A 102 3.44 -19.72 -4.32
N GLY A 103 2.52 -19.93 -3.38
CA GLY A 103 1.72 -21.16 -3.26
C GLY A 103 0.55 -21.26 -4.24
N ARG A 104 0.36 -20.24 -5.12
CA ARG A 104 -0.73 -20.15 -6.10
C ARG A 104 -2.12 -20.28 -5.50
N TYR A 105 -2.28 -19.81 -4.25
CA TYR A 105 -3.57 -19.88 -3.56
C TYR A 105 -4.58 -18.88 -4.12
N PHE A 106 -4.13 -17.76 -4.67
CA PHE A 106 -5.03 -16.80 -5.32
C PHE A 106 -5.74 -17.43 -6.52
N GLU A 107 -4.99 -18.09 -7.39
CA GLU A 107 -5.55 -18.82 -8.54
C GLU A 107 -6.45 -19.97 -8.08
N LYS A 108 -6.02 -20.73 -7.05
CA LYS A 108 -6.80 -21.83 -6.46
C LYS A 108 -8.18 -21.36 -5.97
N TYR A 109 -8.26 -20.15 -5.42
CA TYR A 109 -9.52 -19.58 -4.92
C TYR A 109 -10.16 -18.58 -5.90
N GLY A 110 -9.86 -18.67 -7.19
CA GLY A 110 -10.60 -17.97 -8.25
C GLY A 110 -10.10 -16.57 -8.59
N ILE A 111 -9.01 -16.10 -7.97
CA ILE A 111 -8.36 -14.81 -8.32
C ILE A 111 -7.24 -15.09 -9.32
N LYS A 112 -7.58 -15.10 -10.61
CA LYS A 112 -6.65 -15.46 -11.69
C LYS A 112 -5.63 -14.37 -11.98
N ASN A 113 -5.96 -13.11 -11.74
CA ASN A 113 -5.11 -11.96 -12.03
C ASN A 113 -5.02 -11.07 -10.80
N LEU A 114 -3.95 -11.26 -10.00
CA LEU A 114 -3.62 -10.42 -8.86
C LEU A 114 -2.37 -9.60 -9.16
N GLU A 115 -2.51 -8.29 -9.16
CA GLU A 115 -1.41 -7.34 -9.22
C GLU A 115 -1.06 -6.86 -7.80
N VAL A 116 0.19 -7.05 -7.38
CA VAL A 116 0.69 -6.57 -6.08
C VAL A 116 1.57 -5.37 -6.32
N ILE A 117 1.13 -4.21 -5.84
CA ILE A 117 1.79 -2.91 -6.02
C ILE A 117 2.49 -2.52 -4.74
N GLN A 118 3.80 -2.23 -4.82
CA GLN A 118 4.61 -1.80 -3.68
C GLN A 118 4.66 -0.28 -3.58
N PHE A 119 4.48 0.22 -2.37
CA PHE A 119 4.54 1.63 -2.02
C PHE A 119 5.63 1.89 -0.99
N SER A 120 6.04 3.15 -0.85
CA SER A 120 7.09 3.58 0.08
C SER A 120 6.64 3.60 1.56
N GLY A 121 5.34 3.44 1.85
CA GLY A 121 4.81 3.44 3.21
C GLY A 121 3.29 3.41 3.27
N GLY A 122 2.72 3.35 4.47
CA GLY A 122 1.28 3.18 4.69
C GLY A 122 0.40 4.32 4.16
N GLN A 123 0.85 5.57 4.27
CA GLN A 123 0.09 6.72 3.78
C GLN A 123 -0.16 6.70 2.25
N PRO A 124 0.85 6.46 1.39
CA PRO A 124 0.63 6.28 -0.04
C PRO A 124 -0.33 5.13 -0.37
N VAL A 125 -0.20 3.98 0.31
CA VAL A 125 -1.12 2.84 0.13
C VAL A 125 -2.56 3.24 0.47
N THR A 126 -2.77 3.92 1.58
CA THR A 126 -4.11 4.35 2.01
C THR A 126 -4.73 5.32 1.01
N ARG A 127 -3.94 6.26 0.45
CA ARG A 127 -4.44 7.17 -0.60
C ARG A 127 -4.86 6.40 -1.86
N ALA A 128 -4.06 5.43 -2.30
CA ALA A 128 -4.39 4.59 -3.45
C ALA A 128 -5.66 3.75 -3.20
N LEU A 129 -5.86 3.26 -1.96
CA LEU A 129 -7.08 2.53 -1.58
C LEU A 129 -8.32 3.43 -1.63
N ILE A 130 -8.23 4.65 -1.10
CA ILE A 130 -9.32 5.63 -1.12
C ILE A 130 -9.65 6.04 -2.56
N GLY A 131 -8.63 6.29 -3.38
CA GLY A 131 -8.77 6.67 -4.79
C GLY A 131 -9.31 5.56 -5.69
N GLY A 132 -9.26 4.29 -5.24
CA GLY A 132 -9.71 3.15 -6.04
C GLY A 132 -8.64 2.55 -6.95
N ASP A 133 -7.41 3.08 -6.93
CA ASP A 133 -6.27 2.54 -7.69
C ASP A 133 -5.92 1.11 -7.26
N ILE A 134 -6.18 0.80 -5.99
CA ILE A 134 -6.12 -0.55 -5.42
C ILE A 134 -7.43 -0.90 -4.71
N GLN A 135 -7.75 -2.19 -4.62
CA GLN A 135 -8.96 -2.68 -3.96
C GLN A 135 -8.69 -3.18 -2.55
N ILE A 136 -7.51 -3.72 -2.31
CA ILE A 136 -7.09 -4.28 -1.02
C ILE A 136 -5.74 -3.70 -0.65
N SER A 137 -5.52 -3.48 0.65
CA SER A 137 -4.24 -3.02 1.17
C SER A 137 -3.75 -3.96 2.26
N THR A 138 -2.45 -4.21 2.32
CA THR A 138 -1.78 -4.96 3.38
C THR A 138 -0.70 -4.09 4.01
N THR A 139 -1.11 -3.24 4.97
CA THR A 139 -0.23 -2.27 5.64
C THR A 139 -0.76 -1.90 7.02
N GLY A 140 -0.12 -0.93 7.69
CA GLY A 140 -0.55 -0.48 9.01
C GLY A 140 -1.89 0.27 8.98
N GLY A 141 -2.77 -0.03 9.95
CA GLY A 141 -4.12 0.51 10.05
C GLY A 141 -4.21 1.97 10.48
N ALA A 142 -3.17 2.55 11.08
CA ALA A 142 -3.23 3.93 11.59
C ALA A 142 -3.69 4.95 10.54
N ALA A 143 -3.16 4.85 9.30
CA ALA A 143 -3.55 5.73 8.20
C ALA A 143 -5.01 5.47 7.76
N VAL A 144 -5.46 4.22 7.81
CA VAL A 144 -6.82 3.79 7.46
C VAL A 144 -7.83 4.33 8.48
N VAL A 145 -7.54 4.18 9.78
CA VAL A 145 -8.39 4.71 10.87
C VAL A 145 -8.48 6.24 10.76
N ASN A 146 -7.35 6.93 10.57
CA ASN A 146 -7.35 8.37 10.37
C ASN A 146 -8.15 8.81 9.14
N ALA A 147 -8.08 8.07 8.04
CA ALA A 147 -8.88 8.34 6.85
C ALA A 147 -10.39 8.12 7.13
N ARG A 148 -10.72 7.04 7.85
CA ARG A 148 -12.09 6.73 8.25
C ARG A 148 -12.70 7.82 9.14
N LEU A 149 -11.94 8.35 10.11
CA LEU A 149 -12.36 9.48 10.93
C LEU A 149 -12.68 10.73 10.10
N LYS A 150 -12.08 10.88 8.93
CA LYS A 150 -12.34 11.95 7.97
C LYS A 150 -13.42 11.61 6.94
N GLY A 151 -14.18 10.53 7.14
CA GLY A 151 -15.27 10.10 6.28
C GLY A 151 -14.90 9.21 5.10
N ALA A 152 -13.65 8.72 5.01
CA ALA A 152 -13.29 7.75 3.97
C ALA A 152 -14.01 6.41 4.16
N ASP A 153 -14.28 5.72 3.05
CA ASP A 153 -14.99 4.43 3.03
C ASP A 153 -14.05 3.23 3.29
N THR A 154 -13.06 3.39 4.16
CA THR A 154 -12.06 2.36 4.44
C THR A 154 -12.42 1.55 5.70
N VAL A 155 -12.12 0.24 5.68
CA VAL A 155 -12.39 -0.68 6.79
C VAL A 155 -11.30 -1.75 6.89
N ILE A 156 -11.01 -2.18 8.11
CA ILE A 156 -10.06 -3.24 8.44
C ILE A 156 -10.83 -4.57 8.43
N ILE A 157 -10.29 -5.58 7.72
CA ILE A 157 -10.92 -6.91 7.60
C ILE A 157 -10.06 -8.06 8.14
N ALA A 158 -8.79 -7.80 8.47
CA ALA A 158 -7.93 -8.78 9.12
C ALA A 158 -6.75 -8.11 9.85
N ARG A 159 -6.26 -8.75 10.92
CA ARG A 159 -5.04 -8.39 11.63
C ARG A 159 -3.96 -9.43 11.38
N THR A 160 -2.85 -9.00 10.77
CA THR A 160 -1.76 -9.91 10.42
C THR A 160 -0.55 -9.78 11.35
N VAL A 161 -0.34 -8.60 11.95
CA VAL A 161 0.67 -8.36 12.98
C VAL A 161 0.08 -7.42 14.04
N GLY A 162 -0.11 -7.91 15.25
CA GLY A 162 -0.80 -7.22 16.34
C GLY A 162 0.10 -6.51 17.35
N VAL A 163 1.43 -6.50 17.13
CA VAL A 163 2.42 -5.94 18.06
C VAL A 163 3.41 -5.06 17.32
N PHE A 164 4.21 -4.28 18.06
CA PHE A 164 5.38 -3.60 17.48
C PHE A 164 6.54 -4.59 17.31
N PRO A 165 6.87 -5.08 16.11
CA PRO A 165 7.97 -6.00 15.88
C PRO A 165 9.30 -5.26 15.65
N TYR A 166 9.48 -4.12 16.30
CA TYR A 166 10.61 -3.22 16.04
C TYR A 166 11.61 -3.21 17.17
N THR A 167 12.86 -3.01 16.78
CA THR A 167 13.92 -2.57 17.68
C THR A 167 14.42 -1.21 17.21
N LEU A 168 14.57 -0.25 18.12
CA LEU A 168 15.21 1.04 17.84
C LEU A 168 16.71 0.80 17.78
N TYR A 169 17.28 1.01 16.60
CA TYR A 169 18.72 0.97 16.36
C TYR A 169 19.30 2.36 16.27
N VAL A 170 20.52 2.50 16.76
CA VAL A 170 21.27 3.75 16.75
C VAL A 170 22.67 3.55 16.16
N GLY A 171 23.30 4.66 15.77
CA GLY A 171 24.69 4.70 15.33
C GLY A 171 25.64 4.24 16.43
N LYS A 172 26.88 3.90 16.04
CA LYS A 172 27.90 3.37 16.96
C LYS A 172 28.25 4.33 18.11
N ASP A 173 28.11 5.63 17.86
CA ASP A 173 28.47 6.71 18.79
C ASP A 173 27.37 7.00 19.83
N ILE A 174 26.16 6.50 19.64
CA ILE A 174 25.07 6.67 20.58
C ILE A 174 25.05 5.53 21.58
N ARG A 175 25.21 5.84 22.86
CA ARG A 175 25.25 4.85 23.97
C ARG A 175 24.02 4.93 24.86
N GLU A 176 23.48 6.13 25.02
CA GLU A 176 22.36 6.43 25.90
C GLU A 176 21.24 7.18 25.18
N PRO A 177 19.98 7.06 25.63
CA PRO A 177 18.84 7.76 25.03
C PRO A 177 19.02 9.29 24.99
N SER A 178 19.62 9.87 26.01
CA SER A 178 19.88 11.33 26.11
C SER A 178 20.70 11.89 24.95
N GLU A 179 21.57 11.09 24.35
CA GLU A 179 22.43 11.47 23.21
C GLU A 179 21.64 11.59 21.89
N LEU A 180 20.37 11.16 21.87
CA LEU A 180 19.46 11.37 20.75
C LEU A 180 18.90 12.80 20.69
N LYS A 181 19.06 13.63 21.73
CA LYS A 181 18.61 15.01 21.71
C LYS A 181 19.28 15.80 20.59
N GLY A 182 18.47 16.50 19.79
CA GLY A 182 18.92 17.24 18.60
C GLY A 182 19.31 16.36 17.41
N LYS A 183 19.15 15.03 17.50
CA LYS A 183 19.53 14.09 16.43
C LYS A 183 18.36 13.79 15.49
N LYS A 184 18.69 13.09 14.40
CA LYS A 184 17.75 12.69 13.33
C LYS A 184 17.39 11.23 13.47
N LEU A 185 16.09 10.92 13.42
CA LEU A 185 15.55 9.57 13.41
C LEU A 185 14.81 9.32 12.08
N ALA A 186 15.20 8.27 11.38
CA ALA A 186 14.57 7.91 10.11
C ALA A 186 13.26 7.10 10.32
N VAL A 187 12.19 7.50 9.62
CA VAL A 187 10.92 6.81 9.55
C VAL A 187 10.52 6.52 8.10
N SER A 188 9.57 5.60 7.87
CA SER A 188 9.07 5.34 6.51
C SER A 188 8.24 6.49 5.97
N THR A 189 7.17 6.84 6.68
CA THR A 189 6.27 7.97 6.37
C THR A 189 5.79 8.59 7.68
N VAL A 190 5.64 9.89 7.70
CA VAL A 190 5.04 10.60 8.84
C VAL A 190 3.58 10.19 8.97
N GLY A 191 3.12 9.91 10.19
CA GLY A 191 1.76 9.44 10.49
C GLY A 191 1.47 7.97 10.17
N GLY A 192 2.47 7.21 9.71
CA GLY A 192 2.36 5.75 9.57
C GLY A 192 2.68 5.00 10.86
N SER A 193 2.42 3.68 10.92
CA SER A 193 2.65 2.88 12.13
C SER A 193 4.10 2.90 12.64
N GLY A 194 5.09 2.96 11.74
CA GLY A 194 6.50 3.11 12.13
C GLY A 194 6.82 4.46 12.76
N TYR A 195 6.14 5.53 12.35
CA TYR A 195 6.25 6.86 12.97
C TYR A 195 5.68 6.82 14.40
N VAL A 196 4.49 6.24 14.57
CA VAL A 196 3.86 6.08 15.89
C VAL A 196 4.74 5.22 16.82
N ALA A 197 5.30 4.13 16.30
CA ALA A 197 6.22 3.28 17.08
C ALA A 197 7.49 4.05 17.51
N ALA A 198 8.02 4.93 16.65
CA ALA A 198 9.17 5.78 16.99
C ALA A 198 8.83 6.79 18.10
N GLN A 199 7.68 7.45 17.99
CA GLN A 199 7.20 8.37 19.05
C GLN A 199 7.04 7.63 20.37
N TYR A 200 6.46 6.44 20.33
CA TYR A 200 6.29 5.60 21.52
C TYR A 200 7.65 5.23 22.14
N ALA A 201 8.60 4.73 21.33
CA ALA A 201 9.92 4.36 21.82
C ALA A 201 10.65 5.55 22.46
N LEU A 202 10.61 6.74 21.84
CA LEU A 202 11.21 7.94 22.38
C LEU A 202 10.60 8.35 23.72
N ARG A 203 9.27 8.34 23.85
CA ARG A 203 8.60 8.63 25.14
C ARG A 203 8.99 7.64 26.24
N LYS A 204 9.10 6.34 25.91
CA LYS A 204 9.59 5.32 26.85
C LYS A 204 11.02 5.52 27.30
N LEU A 205 11.83 6.15 26.46
CA LEU A 205 13.22 6.51 26.75
C LEU A 205 13.35 7.89 27.43
N GLY A 206 12.24 8.54 27.79
CA GLY A 206 12.23 9.84 28.47
C GLY A 206 12.49 11.03 27.53
N LEU A 207 12.31 10.84 26.22
CA LEU A 207 12.48 11.88 25.20
C LEU A 207 11.13 12.40 24.69
N ASP A 208 11.05 13.69 24.44
CA ASP A 208 9.92 14.31 23.75
C ASP A 208 10.10 14.13 22.23
N PRO A 209 9.25 13.32 21.56
CA PRO A 209 9.43 13.05 20.13
C PRO A 209 9.24 14.27 19.23
N ASP A 210 8.58 15.32 19.72
CA ASP A 210 8.27 16.51 18.94
C ASP A 210 9.30 17.64 19.15
N LYS A 211 10.14 17.55 20.23
CA LYS A 211 11.14 18.55 20.58
C LYS A 211 12.57 18.04 20.56
N ASP A 212 12.77 16.80 21.07
CA ASP A 212 14.12 16.29 21.30
C ASP A 212 14.73 15.64 20.04
N VAL A 213 13.90 15.16 19.09
CA VAL A 213 14.39 14.39 17.95
C VAL A 213 13.70 14.84 16.65
N THR A 214 14.48 15.06 15.60
CA THR A 214 13.95 15.37 14.28
C THR A 214 13.62 14.07 13.52
N MET A 215 12.35 13.78 13.28
CA MET A 215 11.94 12.62 12.49
C MET A 215 11.97 12.94 11.00
N LEU A 216 12.76 12.17 10.23
CA LEU A 216 12.92 12.33 8.78
C LEU A 216 12.25 11.17 8.03
N GLN A 217 11.48 11.49 7.01
CA GLN A 217 10.94 10.49 6.10
C GLN A 217 12.03 10.03 5.12
N VAL A 218 12.46 8.76 5.25
CA VAL A 218 13.54 8.17 4.44
C VAL A 218 13.02 7.02 3.55
N GLY A 219 11.87 6.43 3.89
CA GLY A 219 11.26 5.36 3.08
C GLY A 219 11.43 3.97 3.70
N ASP A 220 11.80 2.98 2.87
CA ASP A 220 11.85 1.57 3.27
C ASP A 220 12.94 1.23 4.30
N PHE A 221 12.94 -0.02 4.80
CA PHE A 221 13.89 -0.47 5.82
C PHE A 221 15.34 -0.49 5.34
N GLY A 222 15.57 -0.85 4.08
CA GLY A 222 16.91 -0.88 3.49
C GLY A 222 17.51 0.52 3.42
N SER A 223 16.74 1.48 2.90
CA SER A 223 17.14 2.89 2.83
C SER A 223 17.42 3.49 4.20
N ARG A 224 16.60 3.16 5.21
CA ARG A 224 16.81 3.62 6.60
C ARG A 224 18.03 3.00 7.25
N LEU A 225 18.28 1.70 7.03
CA LEU A 225 19.50 1.03 7.50
C LEU A 225 20.74 1.63 6.86
N ALA A 226 20.72 1.88 5.55
CA ALA A 226 21.82 2.53 4.84
C ALA A 226 22.09 3.96 5.37
N ALA A 227 21.03 4.75 5.59
CA ALA A 227 21.16 6.09 6.15
C ALA A 227 21.74 6.08 7.57
N LEU A 228 21.36 5.10 8.41
CA LEU A 228 21.91 4.92 9.76
C LEU A 228 23.39 4.49 9.70
N ALA A 229 23.73 3.53 8.84
CA ALA A 229 25.09 3.05 8.65
C ALA A 229 26.03 4.14 8.13
N ALA A 230 25.52 5.03 7.26
CA ALA A 230 26.25 6.19 6.74
C ALA A 230 26.30 7.37 7.72
N GLY A 231 25.62 7.31 8.89
CA GLY A 231 25.56 8.39 9.86
C GLY A 231 24.71 9.61 9.45
N THR A 232 23.98 9.54 8.32
CA THR A 232 23.09 10.63 7.88
C THR A 232 21.89 10.81 8.82
N VAL A 233 21.48 9.73 9.48
CA VAL A 233 20.57 9.73 10.63
C VAL A 233 21.21 8.95 11.77
N GLN A 234 20.82 9.25 13.01
CA GLN A 234 21.41 8.65 14.19
C GLN A 234 20.56 7.54 14.81
N ALA A 235 19.30 7.43 14.39
CA ALA A 235 18.41 6.39 14.86
C ALA A 235 17.42 5.94 13.77
N THR A 236 16.96 4.71 13.87
CA THR A 236 15.80 4.20 13.11
C THR A 236 15.21 2.97 13.76
N LEU A 237 13.94 2.69 13.49
CA LEU A 237 13.28 1.43 13.84
C LEU A 237 13.53 0.39 12.75
N LEU A 238 14.01 -0.78 13.15
CA LEU A 238 14.23 -1.92 12.27
C LEU A 238 13.48 -3.16 12.78
N LEU A 239 13.27 -4.10 11.87
CA LEU A 239 12.74 -5.44 12.13
C LEU A 239 13.53 -6.47 11.31
N PRO A 240 13.49 -7.77 11.66
CA PRO A 240 14.20 -8.79 10.88
C PRO A 240 13.74 -8.85 9.40
N PRO A 241 14.69 -8.99 8.45
CA PRO A 241 16.12 -9.29 8.64
C PRO A 241 17.00 -8.06 8.93
N PHE A 242 16.51 -6.84 8.83
CA PHE A 242 17.32 -5.61 8.92
C PHE A 242 17.95 -5.41 10.30
N THR A 243 17.36 -5.93 11.38
CA THR A 243 17.96 -5.95 12.72
C THR A 243 19.23 -6.83 12.76
N LEU A 244 19.24 -7.94 12.04
CA LEU A 244 20.39 -8.84 11.95
C LEU A 244 21.51 -8.18 11.14
N ARG A 245 21.17 -7.58 10.01
CA ARG A 245 22.12 -6.81 9.20
C ARG A 245 22.68 -5.59 9.96
N ALA A 246 21.87 -4.91 10.77
CA ALA A 246 22.34 -3.81 11.61
C ALA A 246 23.39 -4.28 12.63
N LYS A 247 23.20 -5.45 13.25
CA LYS A 247 24.20 -6.07 14.15
C LYS A 247 25.51 -6.36 13.43
N GLU A 248 25.47 -6.92 12.22
CA GLU A 248 26.67 -7.19 11.41
C GLU A 248 27.43 -5.90 11.08
N LEU A 249 26.73 -4.80 10.86
CA LEU A 249 27.31 -3.46 10.63
C LEU A 249 27.83 -2.80 11.92
N GLY A 250 27.69 -3.47 13.07
CA GLY A 250 28.12 -2.95 14.38
C GLY A 250 27.22 -1.81 14.90
N LEU A 251 26.00 -1.66 14.37
CA LEU A 251 25.01 -0.73 14.90
C LEU A 251 24.40 -1.27 16.21
N ARG A 252 23.93 -0.39 17.06
CA ARG A 252 23.51 -0.76 18.41
C ARG A 252 21.99 -0.78 18.57
N PRO A 253 21.41 -1.85 19.15
CA PRO A 253 20.03 -1.81 19.62
C PRO A 253 19.97 -0.96 20.89
N LEU A 254 19.07 0.04 20.88
CA LEU A 254 18.87 0.94 22.03
C LEU A 254 17.60 0.58 22.81
N TYR A 255 16.54 0.18 22.11
CA TYR A 255 15.28 -0.16 22.75
C TYR A 255 14.52 -1.22 21.94
N ASP A 256 14.10 -2.30 22.61
CA ASP A 256 13.31 -3.37 21.98
C ASP A 256 11.82 -3.19 22.30
N LEU A 257 11.02 -2.91 21.25
CA LEU A 257 9.59 -2.76 21.38
C LEU A 257 8.86 -4.12 21.38
N VAL A 258 9.48 -5.18 20.86
CA VAL A 258 8.87 -6.53 20.84
C VAL A 258 8.58 -7.00 22.25
N GLY A 259 9.53 -6.82 23.17
CA GLY A 259 9.41 -7.15 24.57
C GLY A 259 8.54 -6.20 25.39
N SER A 260 8.04 -5.11 24.82
CA SER A 260 7.28 -4.09 25.54
C SER A 260 5.86 -4.53 25.96
N GLY A 261 5.37 -5.67 25.44
CA GLY A 261 4.04 -6.19 25.73
C GLY A 261 2.87 -5.38 25.15
N ILE A 262 3.17 -4.35 24.34
CA ILE A 262 2.14 -3.47 23.78
C ILE A 262 1.48 -4.12 22.59
N GLN A 263 0.17 -4.22 22.69
CA GLN A 263 -0.68 -4.54 21.56
C GLN A 263 -0.81 -3.30 20.67
N TYR A 264 -0.30 -3.37 19.47
CA TYR A 264 -0.44 -2.33 18.45
C TYR A 264 -0.45 -2.97 17.07
N PRO A 265 -1.58 -2.98 16.37
CA PRO A 265 -1.71 -3.62 15.07
C PRO A 265 -0.92 -2.88 13.99
N ILE A 266 0.28 -3.37 13.66
CA ILE A 266 1.16 -2.69 12.68
C ILE A 266 0.94 -3.14 11.25
N ASN A 267 0.30 -4.30 11.05
CA ASN A 267 -0.04 -4.78 9.72
C ASN A 267 -1.42 -5.43 9.72
N GLN A 268 -2.25 -4.94 8.82
CA GLN A 268 -3.66 -5.30 8.70
C GLN A 268 -4.03 -5.43 7.22
N ILE A 269 -5.06 -6.19 6.92
CA ILE A 269 -5.69 -6.18 5.59
C ILE A 269 -6.86 -5.21 5.66
N THR A 270 -6.90 -4.28 4.71
CA THR A 270 -7.93 -3.24 4.65
C THR A 270 -8.50 -3.13 3.25
N THR A 271 -9.76 -2.73 3.17
CA THR A 271 -10.47 -2.48 1.92
C THR A 271 -11.49 -1.36 2.10
N ARG A 272 -12.37 -1.14 1.13
CA ARG A 272 -13.51 -0.24 1.24
C ARG A 272 -14.78 -1.01 1.56
N GLN A 273 -15.66 -0.46 2.38
CA GLN A 273 -16.97 -1.08 2.66
C GLN A 273 -17.80 -1.25 1.38
N SER A 274 -17.75 -0.26 0.49
CA SER A 274 -18.40 -0.36 -0.83
C SER A 274 -17.86 -1.53 -1.65
N PHE A 275 -16.55 -1.82 -1.57
CA PHE A 275 -15.96 -2.97 -2.27
C PHE A 275 -16.41 -4.31 -1.67
N ILE A 276 -16.52 -4.40 -0.33
CA ILE A 276 -17.09 -5.61 0.30
C ILE A 276 -18.54 -5.84 -0.16
N LYS A 277 -19.34 -4.78 -0.21
CA LYS A 277 -20.76 -4.87 -0.62
C LYS A 277 -20.92 -5.29 -2.08
N SER A 278 -20.09 -4.78 -2.99
CA SER A 278 -20.20 -5.04 -4.42
C SER A 278 -19.45 -6.28 -4.90
N GLN A 279 -18.40 -6.70 -4.17
CA GLN A 279 -17.45 -7.76 -4.58
C GLN A 279 -17.12 -8.71 -3.42
N ARG A 280 -18.14 -9.09 -2.62
CA ARG A 280 -17.95 -9.89 -1.41
C ARG A 280 -17.20 -11.20 -1.69
N ASP A 281 -17.53 -11.90 -2.74
CA ASP A 281 -16.87 -13.16 -3.09
C ASP A 281 -15.39 -12.96 -3.44
N THR A 282 -15.05 -11.84 -4.09
CA THR A 282 -13.65 -11.48 -4.38
C THR A 282 -12.88 -11.24 -3.10
N VAL A 283 -13.45 -10.48 -2.14
CA VAL A 283 -12.83 -10.23 -0.83
C VAL A 283 -12.67 -11.54 -0.06
N LYS A 284 -13.71 -12.38 -0.03
CA LYS A 284 -13.69 -13.68 0.64
C LYS A 284 -12.64 -14.62 0.03
N ASN A 285 -12.54 -14.67 -1.28
CA ASN A 285 -11.56 -15.50 -1.99
C ASN A 285 -10.12 -14.97 -1.77
N PHE A 286 -9.95 -13.65 -1.69
CA PHE A 286 -8.67 -13.07 -1.30
C PHE A 286 -8.28 -13.52 0.13
N MET A 287 -9.21 -13.47 1.07
CA MET A 287 -8.96 -13.89 2.44
C MET A 287 -8.70 -15.39 2.55
N ARG A 288 -9.42 -16.25 1.77
CA ARG A 288 -9.10 -17.68 1.68
C ARG A 288 -7.66 -17.92 1.21
N ALA A 289 -7.26 -17.25 0.15
CA ALA A 289 -5.88 -17.35 -0.37
C ALA A 289 -4.85 -16.90 0.65
N PHE A 290 -5.11 -15.77 1.30
CA PHE A 290 -4.23 -15.20 2.32
C PHE A 290 -4.08 -16.13 3.53
N VAL A 291 -5.20 -16.64 4.07
CA VAL A 291 -5.20 -17.57 5.22
C VAL A 291 -4.49 -18.88 4.88
N ALA A 292 -4.69 -19.43 3.67
CA ALA A 292 -3.96 -20.60 3.21
C ALA A 292 -2.45 -20.34 3.06
N GLY A 293 -2.06 -19.17 2.57
CA GLY A 293 -0.67 -18.74 2.50
C GLY A 293 -0.02 -18.59 3.88
N LEU A 294 -0.74 -17.99 4.82
CA LEU A 294 -0.32 -17.86 6.22
C LEU A 294 -0.15 -19.25 6.87
N ALA A 295 -1.10 -20.14 6.69
CA ALA A 295 -1.03 -21.50 7.21
C ALA A 295 0.19 -22.23 6.66
N ARG A 296 0.44 -22.17 5.35
CA ARG A 296 1.61 -22.81 4.75
C ARG A 296 2.92 -22.19 5.24
N PHE A 297 2.99 -20.87 5.37
CA PHE A 297 4.18 -20.22 5.96
C PHE A 297 4.48 -20.77 7.35
N ARG A 298 3.45 -21.04 8.15
CA ARG A 298 3.59 -21.51 9.53
C ARG A 298 3.92 -22.99 9.65
N THR A 299 3.49 -23.81 8.69
CA THR A 299 3.61 -25.28 8.75
C THR A 299 4.72 -25.86 7.87
N ASP A 300 5.22 -25.10 6.89
CA ASP A 300 6.28 -25.51 5.97
C ASP A 300 7.45 -24.52 6.06
N ARG A 301 8.42 -24.86 6.93
CA ARG A 301 9.60 -24.02 7.22
C ARG A 301 10.41 -23.73 5.96
N ASP A 302 10.67 -24.76 5.16
CA ASP A 302 11.52 -24.64 3.97
C ASP A 302 10.85 -23.75 2.93
N PHE A 303 9.54 -23.89 2.76
CA PHE A 303 8.77 -23.01 1.91
C PHE A 303 8.80 -21.57 2.44
N GLY A 304 8.56 -21.36 3.74
CA GLY A 304 8.58 -20.05 4.36
C GLY A 304 9.93 -19.32 4.22
N MET A 305 11.03 -20.05 4.43
CA MET A 305 12.38 -19.51 4.24
C MET A 305 12.67 -19.17 2.78
N ARG A 306 12.27 -20.02 1.81
CA ARG A 306 12.40 -19.71 0.37
C ARG A 306 11.60 -18.45 -0.01
N VAL A 307 10.36 -18.32 0.50
CA VAL A 307 9.52 -17.15 0.27
C VAL A 307 10.18 -15.89 0.80
N LEU A 308 10.70 -15.92 2.04
CA LEU A 308 11.43 -14.79 2.62
C LEU A 308 12.68 -14.45 1.80
N GLY A 309 13.52 -15.45 1.48
CA GLY A 309 14.75 -15.25 0.72
C GLY A 309 14.51 -14.57 -0.63
N LYS A 310 13.56 -15.10 -1.40
CA LYS A 310 13.21 -14.56 -2.71
C LYS A 310 12.69 -13.13 -2.63
N ASN A 311 11.75 -12.85 -1.74
CA ASN A 311 11.05 -11.57 -1.70
C ASN A 311 11.86 -10.48 -0.98
N LEU A 312 12.71 -10.84 -0.01
CA LEU A 312 13.62 -9.92 0.68
C LEU A 312 14.98 -9.80 -0.02
N ARG A 313 15.24 -10.62 -1.04
CA ARG A 313 16.56 -10.75 -1.72
C ARG A 313 17.66 -11.07 -0.72
N GLU A 314 17.35 -11.95 0.23
CA GLU A 314 18.27 -12.43 1.27
C GLU A 314 18.72 -13.86 0.93
N THR A 315 20.02 -14.11 0.97
CA THR A 315 20.63 -15.39 0.63
C THR A 315 21.35 -16.06 1.81
N ASP A 316 21.60 -15.30 2.88
CA ASP A 316 22.23 -15.85 4.08
C ASP A 316 21.25 -16.75 4.83
N GLY A 317 21.58 -18.05 4.88
CA GLY A 317 20.72 -19.07 5.50
C GLY A 317 20.50 -18.86 6.99
N LYS A 318 21.47 -18.29 7.73
CA LYS A 318 21.35 -17.98 9.15
C LYS A 318 20.36 -16.82 9.35
N ILE A 319 20.52 -15.74 8.59
CA ILE A 319 19.63 -14.59 8.64
C ILE A 319 18.21 -15.00 8.26
N LEU A 320 18.05 -15.84 7.23
CA LEU A 320 16.72 -16.35 6.83
C LEU A 320 16.09 -17.20 7.92
N SER A 321 16.86 -18.10 8.54
CA SER A 321 16.40 -18.94 9.63
C SER A 321 15.92 -18.11 10.82
N GLU A 322 16.72 -17.17 11.30
CA GLU A 322 16.38 -16.30 12.42
C GLU A 322 15.18 -15.38 12.08
N THR A 323 15.12 -14.89 10.85
CA THR A 323 13.98 -14.09 10.35
C THR A 323 12.71 -14.92 10.34
N TYR A 324 12.74 -16.15 9.83
CA TYR A 324 11.59 -17.05 9.82
C TYR A 324 11.10 -17.33 11.25
N ASP A 325 12.01 -17.70 12.16
CA ASP A 325 11.67 -18.02 13.55
C ASP A 325 11.05 -16.84 14.30
N PHE A 326 11.51 -15.62 14.00
CA PHE A 326 10.92 -14.41 14.53
C PHE A 326 9.47 -14.24 14.03
N TRP A 327 9.27 -14.31 12.71
CA TRP A 327 7.95 -14.07 12.12
C TRP A 327 6.96 -15.20 12.41
N LEU A 328 7.43 -16.44 12.59
CA LEU A 328 6.60 -17.56 13.03
C LEU A 328 5.95 -17.29 14.40
N LYS A 329 6.65 -16.61 15.31
CA LYS A 329 6.14 -16.20 16.62
C LYS A 329 5.19 -15.01 16.56
N VAL A 330 5.44 -14.09 15.64
CA VAL A 330 4.70 -12.81 15.52
C VAL A 330 3.39 -12.98 14.75
N PHE A 331 3.39 -13.77 13.68
CA PHE A 331 2.15 -13.97 12.90
C PHE A 331 1.12 -14.78 13.71
N PRO A 332 -0.14 -14.33 13.76
CA PRO A 332 -1.20 -15.12 14.39
C PRO A 332 -1.48 -16.39 13.59
N ARG A 333 -2.07 -17.39 14.25
CA ARG A 333 -2.60 -18.57 13.55
C ARG A 333 -3.79 -18.20 12.67
N VAL A 334 -4.66 -17.34 13.17
CA VAL A 334 -5.84 -16.83 12.48
C VAL A 334 -5.78 -15.30 12.48
N PRO A 335 -5.88 -14.65 11.33
CA PRO A 335 -5.75 -13.19 11.24
C PRO A 335 -7.07 -12.47 11.56
N THR A 336 -7.84 -12.94 12.56
CA THR A 336 -9.13 -12.37 12.95
C THR A 336 -8.93 -10.95 13.48
N PRO A 337 -9.66 -9.95 12.95
CA PRO A 337 -9.60 -8.60 13.47
C PRO A 337 -10.50 -8.46 14.72
N GLY A 338 -10.22 -7.48 15.56
CA GLY A 338 -10.99 -7.24 16.79
C GLY A 338 -11.02 -5.77 17.18
N PRO A 339 -11.60 -5.45 18.35
CA PRO A 339 -11.72 -4.07 18.85
C PRO A 339 -10.38 -3.31 18.86
N GLU A 340 -9.30 -3.96 19.28
CA GLU A 340 -7.96 -3.38 19.38
C GLU A 340 -7.40 -2.92 18.02
N ASP A 341 -7.92 -3.44 16.91
CA ASP A 341 -7.53 -3.01 15.57
C ASP A 341 -7.96 -1.57 15.23
N ALA A 342 -8.84 -1.00 16.04
CA ALA A 342 -9.24 0.39 15.94
C ALA A 342 -8.96 1.18 17.22
N THR A 343 -9.32 0.65 18.40
CA THR A 343 -9.28 1.38 19.68
C THR A 343 -7.88 1.87 20.02
N VAL A 344 -6.86 1.05 19.78
CA VAL A 344 -5.47 1.42 20.01
C VAL A 344 -5.06 2.64 19.16
N PHE A 345 -5.50 2.71 17.91
CA PHE A 345 -5.21 3.88 17.07
C PHE A 345 -5.94 5.12 17.54
N LEU A 346 -7.20 4.99 17.97
CA LEU A 346 -8.00 6.09 18.50
C LEU A 346 -7.35 6.67 19.76
N GLU A 347 -6.86 5.81 20.65
CA GLU A 347 -6.13 6.21 21.86
C GLU A 347 -4.82 6.94 21.50
N PHE A 348 -4.00 6.37 20.62
CA PHE A 348 -2.74 7.00 20.20
C PHE A 348 -2.96 8.34 19.48
N MET A 349 -4.07 8.49 18.75
CA MET A 349 -4.45 9.74 18.10
C MET A 349 -5.15 10.72 19.04
N GLN A 350 -5.36 10.33 20.31
CA GLN A 350 -6.04 11.15 21.32
C GLN A 350 -7.44 11.60 20.88
N VAL A 351 -8.17 10.72 20.18
CA VAL A 351 -9.56 10.98 19.78
C VAL A 351 -10.44 11.03 21.00
N LYS A 352 -11.02 12.20 21.29
CA LYS A 352 -11.83 12.43 22.50
C LYS A 352 -13.27 11.93 22.37
N GLU A 353 -13.76 11.83 21.14
CA GLU A 353 -15.10 11.35 20.87
C GLU A 353 -15.17 9.83 21.06
N GLN A 354 -16.21 9.36 21.75
CA GLN A 354 -16.48 7.94 21.82
C GLN A 354 -16.88 7.42 20.43
N ARG A 355 -16.13 6.47 19.91
CA ARG A 355 -16.39 5.83 18.62
C ARG A 355 -16.59 4.34 18.82
N ASP A 356 -17.54 3.76 18.13
CA ASP A 356 -17.65 2.30 18.06
C ASP A 356 -16.52 1.76 17.16
N TRP A 357 -15.76 0.79 17.66
CA TRP A 357 -14.70 0.15 16.90
C TRP A 357 -15.23 -0.51 15.61
N ARG A 358 -16.51 -0.90 15.59
CA ARG A 358 -17.18 -1.49 14.42
C ARG A 358 -17.31 -0.53 13.25
N ASP A 359 -17.18 0.76 13.49
CA ASP A 359 -17.09 1.73 12.41
C ASP A 359 -15.82 1.56 11.56
N PHE A 360 -14.79 0.94 12.12
CA PHE A 360 -13.45 0.81 11.53
C PHE A 360 -13.09 -0.61 11.13
N VAL A 361 -13.77 -1.61 11.70
CA VAL A 361 -13.45 -3.03 11.57
C VAL A 361 -14.67 -3.82 11.12
N ASP A 362 -14.49 -4.63 10.08
CA ASP A 362 -15.51 -5.57 9.59
C ASP A 362 -14.99 -7.00 9.78
N THR A 363 -15.56 -7.73 10.75
CA THR A 363 -15.20 -9.11 11.06
C THR A 363 -15.89 -10.12 10.15
N SER A 364 -16.94 -9.69 9.44
CA SER A 364 -17.92 -10.59 8.80
C SER A 364 -17.32 -11.59 7.82
N VAL A 365 -16.23 -11.21 7.13
CA VAL A 365 -15.55 -12.11 6.17
C VAL A 365 -14.79 -13.20 6.90
N MET A 366 -14.07 -12.86 7.98
CA MET A 366 -13.33 -13.84 8.78
C MET A 366 -14.27 -14.76 9.56
N ASP A 367 -15.35 -14.21 10.16
CA ASP A 367 -16.37 -14.97 10.87
C ASP A 367 -17.05 -16.00 9.93
N GLU A 368 -17.25 -15.64 8.66
CA GLU A 368 -17.79 -16.55 7.65
C GLU A 368 -16.81 -17.69 7.35
N LEU A 369 -15.52 -17.40 7.16
CA LEU A 369 -14.50 -18.40 6.90
C LEU A 369 -14.31 -19.37 8.09
N GLU A 370 -14.44 -18.86 9.32
CA GLU A 370 -14.37 -19.69 10.52
C GLU A 370 -15.60 -20.61 10.64
N ARG A 371 -16.81 -20.08 10.42
CA ARG A 371 -18.05 -20.87 10.42
C ARG A 371 -18.08 -21.96 9.34
N GLU A 372 -17.50 -21.73 8.20
CA GLU A 372 -17.35 -22.73 7.13
C GLU A 372 -16.30 -23.80 7.46
N GLY A 373 -15.60 -23.68 8.57
CA GLY A 373 -14.50 -24.58 8.93
C GLY A 373 -13.26 -24.44 8.05
N PHE A 374 -13.23 -23.40 7.19
CA PHE A 374 -12.14 -23.19 6.25
C PHE A 374 -10.79 -22.99 6.96
N VAL A 375 -10.77 -22.14 8.00
CA VAL A 375 -9.56 -21.87 8.77
C VAL A 375 -8.98 -23.16 9.37
N ALA A 376 -9.81 -24.00 9.95
CA ALA A 376 -9.37 -25.29 10.50
C ALA A 376 -8.84 -26.24 9.41
N SER A 377 -9.43 -26.21 8.20
CA SER A 377 -9.07 -27.13 7.12
C SER A 377 -7.68 -26.88 6.53
N VAL A 378 -7.17 -25.66 6.58
CA VAL A 378 -5.85 -25.31 6.00
C VAL A 378 -4.67 -25.59 6.95
N TYR A 379 -4.97 -25.99 8.21
CA TYR A 379 -3.98 -26.40 9.21
C TYR A 379 -3.96 -27.92 9.45
N LYS A 380 -4.78 -28.68 8.73
CA LYS A 380 -4.75 -30.16 8.71
C LYS A 380 -3.68 -30.64 7.73
#